data_fad8a93d989ae43215d2b272f5697ca6
#
_entry.id   fad8a93d989ae43215d2b272f5697ca6
#
_cell.length_a   1.000
_cell.length_b   1.000
_cell.length_c   1.000
_cell.angle_alpha   90.00
_cell.angle_beta   90.00
_cell.angle_gamma   90.00
#
_symmetry.space_group_name_H-M   'P 1'
#
loop_
_entity.id
_entity.type
_entity.pdbx_description
1 polymer ?
#
loop_
_entity_poly.entity_id
_entity_poly.type
_entity_poly.pdbx_seq_one_letter_code
_entity_poly.pdbx_strand_id
1 'polypeptide(L)'
;MKALLATLLLAGAVNAHAGQACADTPLKPGEVLRSMALAQRTFQALEASGARVALVSRAGQDLSRYQVRYSHMGVAVRDHPRGRWTVVHALNDCGAASSGLYYEGMGNFFLTDLYRFEAQLVIPGSALQARLAALFATRTPLRLHEPRYNMLAYVYSTQYQNSNQWVLETIAAASAPSGDVATREEAQAWLKGLRYQPPTIEIPATVRLGARMFRANIAFDDHPFDRRMAGQIDTVTTEAVRQLVRVVDGQAKTVVVD
;
A
#
# COMPACT_ATOMS: atom_id res chain seq x y z
N MET A 1 22.13 -32.87 51.55
CA MET A 1 21.32 -33.25 50.41
C MET A 1 20.39 -32.08 50.11
N LYS A 2 20.73 -31.24 49.12
CA LYS A 2 19.94 -30.07 48.69
C LYS A 2 19.18 -30.45 47.43
N ALA A 3 17.85 -30.56 47.53
CA ALA A 3 16.99 -30.82 46.35
C ALA A 3 16.82 -29.51 45.57
N LEU A 4 17.28 -29.48 44.32
CA LEU A 4 16.97 -28.43 43.35
C LEU A 4 15.55 -28.69 42.79
N LEU A 5 14.62 -27.81 43.14
CA LEU A 5 13.33 -27.71 42.43
C LEU A 5 13.57 -26.98 41.08
N ALA A 6 13.51 -27.74 40.02
CA ALA A 6 13.45 -27.18 38.65
C ALA A 6 12.01 -26.81 38.36
N THR A 7 11.68 -25.52 38.42
CA THR A 7 10.39 -25.00 38.00
C THR A 7 10.36 -24.91 36.46
N LEU A 8 9.69 -25.88 35.83
CA LEU A 8 9.41 -25.84 34.38
C LEU A 8 8.37 -24.74 34.12
N LEU A 9 8.81 -23.60 33.62
CA LEU A 9 7.96 -22.57 33.03
C LEU A 9 7.43 -23.13 31.71
N LEU A 10 6.22 -23.67 31.68
CA LEU A 10 5.45 -23.83 30.45
C LEU A 10 5.11 -22.43 29.93
N ALA A 11 5.93 -21.95 29.03
CA ALA A 11 5.57 -20.82 28.19
C ALA A 11 4.47 -21.29 27.23
N GLY A 12 3.23 -20.97 27.59
CA GLY A 12 2.10 -21.12 26.68
C GLY A 12 2.45 -20.40 25.37
N ALA A 13 2.53 -21.14 24.29
CA ALA A 13 2.64 -20.58 22.95
C ALA A 13 1.37 -19.77 22.67
N VAL A 14 1.41 -18.49 22.98
CA VAL A 14 0.44 -17.53 22.45
C VAL A 14 0.67 -17.55 20.95
N ASN A 15 -0.30 -18.05 20.18
CA ASN A 15 -0.28 -17.96 18.74
C ASN A 15 -0.23 -16.48 18.37
N ALA A 16 0.98 -15.94 18.20
CA ALA A 16 1.20 -14.61 17.69
C ALA A 16 0.80 -14.63 16.22
N HIS A 17 -0.42 -14.25 15.91
CA HIS A 17 -0.91 -14.03 14.56
C HIS A 17 -0.18 -12.79 14.04
N ALA A 18 0.92 -13.03 13.36
CA ALA A 18 1.76 -12.03 12.76
C ALA A 18 1.23 -11.73 11.37
N GLY A 19 0.67 -10.57 11.22
CA GLY A 19 0.02 -10.08 10.01
C GLY A 19 -1.06 -9.08 10.41
N GLN A 20 -1.80 -8.55 9.44
CA GLN A 20 -3.10 -7.97 9.73
C GLN A 20 -3.89 -9.07 10.46
N ALA A 21 -4.43 -8.77 11.64
CA ALA A 21 -5.16 -9.78 12.40
C ALA A 21 -6.18 -10.40 11.49
N CYS A 22 -6.07 -11.71 11.26
CA CYS A 22 -7.08 -12.49 10.55
C CYS A 22 -8.25 -12.73 11.51
N ALA A 23 -8.76 -11.66 12.11
CA ALA A 23 -9.94 -11.78 12.92
C ALA A 23 -11.12 -11.92 11.95
N ASP A 24 -11.72 -13.09 11.93
CA ASP A 24 -13.05 -13.34 11.35
C ASP A 24 -14.12 -12.54 12.13
N THR A 25 -13.84 -11.29 12.46
CA THR A 25 -14.83 -10.43 13.08
C THR A 25 -15.67 -9.84 11.96
N PRO A 26 -16.90 -10.31 11.79
CA PRO A 26 -17.78 -9.78 10.75
C PRO A 26 -17.95 -8.28 10.93
N LEU A 27 -17.93 -7.53 9.84
CA LEU A 27 -18.25 -6.10 9.87
C LEU A 27 -19.67 -5.94 10.43
N LYS A 28 -19.86 -4.97 11.31
CA LYS A 28 -21.18 -4.63 11.83
C LYS A 28 -22.06 -4.07 10.70
N PRO A 29 -23.38 -4.33 10.71
CA PRO A 29 -24.29 -3.83 9.66
C PRO A 29 -24.13 -2.33 9.38
N GLY A 30 -23.97 -1.51 10.44
CA GLY A 30 -23.75 -0.08 10.28
C GLY A 30 -22.41 0.29 9.61
N GLU A 31 -21.38 -0.52 9.79
CA GLU A 31 -20.07 -0.35 9.11
C GLU A 31 -20.18 -0.71 7.64
N VAL A 32 -20.88 -1.80 7.32
CA VAL A 32 -21.19 -2.20 5.94
C VAL A 32 -21.92 -1.07 5.20
N LEU A 33 -22.98 -0.51 5.81
CA LEU A 33 -23.74 0.58 5.21
C LEU A 33 -22.88 1.82 4.97
N ARG A 34 -22.04 2.22 5.94
CA ARG A 34 -21.12 3.36 5.79
C ARG A 34 -20.06 3.11 4.72
N SER A 35 -19.50 1.90 4.66
CA SER A 35 -18.53 1.51 3.62
C SER A 35 -19.14 1.58 2.23
N MET A 36 -20.36 1.06 2.07
CA MET A 36 -21.06 1.10 0.78
C MET A 36 -21.46 2.52 0.38
N ALA A 37 -21.88 3.35 1.34
CA ALA A 37 -22.16 4.77 1.08
C ALA A 37 -20.90 5.53 0.66
N LEU A 38 -19.74 5.28 1.29
CA LEU A 38 -18.46 5.84 0.88
C LEU A 38 -18.07 5.37 -0.52
N ALA A 39 -18.22 4.09 -0.81
CA ALA A 39 -17.97 3.52 -2.15
C ALA A 39 -18.81 4.22 -3.22
N GLN A 40 -20.09 4.43 -2.95
CA GLN A 40 -21.00 5.12 -3.87
C GLN A 40 -20.58 6.58 -4.11
N ARG A 41 -20.28 7.34 -3.04
CA ARG A 41 -19.81 8.73 -3.18
C ARG A 41 -18.49 8.81 -3.94
N THR A 42 -17.56 7.88 -3.66
CA THR A 42 -16.28 7.80 -4.37
C THR A 42 -16.47 7.50 -5.84
N PHE A 43 -17.35 6.56 -6.18
CA PHE A 43 -17.73 6.26 -7.57
C PHE A 43 -18.31 7.50 -8.26
N GLN A 44 -19.24 8.21 -7.62
CA GLN A 44 -19.85 9.42 -8.16
C GLN A 44 -18.82 10.55 -8.38
N ALA A 45 -17.89 10.73 -7.44
CA ALA A 45 -16.81 11.71 -7.57
C ALA A 45 -15.87 11.37 -8.75
N LEU A 46 -15.57 10.08 -8.95
CA LEU A 46 -14.78 9.61 -10.10
C LEU A 46 -15.53 9.85 -11.42
N GLU A 47 -16.83 9.55 -11.50
CA GLU A 47 -17.67 9.84 -12.68
C GLU A 47 -17.69 11.33 -13.00
N ALA A 48 -17.97 12.16 -11.99
CA ALA A 48 -18.02 13.61 -12.15
C ALA A 48 -16.68 14.22 -12.57
N SER A 49 -15.56 13.59 -12.22
CA SER A 49 -14.22 14.05 -12.59
C SER A 49 -13.92 13.91 -14.09
N GLY A 50 -14.64 13.06 -14.81
CA GLY A 50 -14.35 12.69 -16.20
C GLY A 50 -13.05 11.88 -16.37
N ALA A 51 -12.41 11.47 -15.28
CA ALA A 51 -11.15 10.74 -15.34
C ALA A 51 -11.31 9.36 -15.99
N ARG A 52 -10.23 8.85 -16.58
CA ARG A 52 -10.12 7.46 -17.07
C ARG A 52 -9.41 6.57 -16.08
N VAL A 53 -8.45 7.13 -15.35
CA VAL A 53 -7.68 6.47 -14.30
C VAL A 53 -7.47 7.46 -13.16
N ALA A 54 -7.61 7.00 -11.92
CA ALA A 54 -7.30 7.76 -10.71
C ALA A 54 -6.68 6.84 -9.66
N LEU A 55 -5.96 7.42 -8.69
CA LEU A 55 -5.54 6.70 -7.50
C LEU A 55 -6.61 6.88 -6.43
N VAL A 56 -6.95 5.82 -5.72
CA VAL A 56 -7.90 5.83 -4.63
C VAL A 56 -7.25 5.30 -3.35
N SER A 57 -7.35 6.06 -2.26
CA SER A 57 -6.82 5.68 -0.96
C SER A 57 -7.92 5.53 0.08
N ARG A 58 -7.70 4.61 1.03
CA ARG A 58 -8.59 4.37 2.17
C ARG A 58 -7.82 4.40 3.50
N ALA A 59 -8.50 4.76 4.58
CA ALA A 59 -7.96 4.78 5.93
C ALA A 59 -8.39 3.52 6.69
N GLY A 60 -7.71 2.38 6.44
CA GLY A 60 -8.00 1.09 7.08
C GLY A 60 -7.33 0.91 8.44
N GLN A 61 -6.40 1.79 8.83
CA GLN A 61 -5.67 1.70 10.10
C GLN A 61 -5.42 3.08 10.68
N ASP A 62 -5.35 3.17 12.02
CA ASP A 62 -4.87 4.38 12.67
C ASP A 62 -3.34 4.45 12.62
N LEU A 63 -2.85 5.30 11.72
CA LEU A 63 -1.43 5.59 11.55
C LEU A 63 -1.08 7.03 11.93
N SER A 64 -1.94 7.70 12.70
CA SER A 64 -1.79 9.11 13.09
C SER A 64 -0.48 9.40 13.82
N ARG A 65 0.02 8.45 14.63
CA ARG A 65 1.33 8.53 15.30
C ARG A 65 2.51 8.66 14.33
N TYR A 66 2.34 8.24 13.09
CA TYR A 66 3.32 8.35 12.01
C TYR A 66 2.98 9.46 11.02
N GLN A 67 1.98 10.30 11.33
CA GLN A 67 1.46 11.37 10.47
C GLN A 67 0.96 10.88 9.10
N VAL A 68 0.53 9.62 9.04
CA VAL A 68 -0.04 8.99 7.84
C VAL A 68 -1.56 8.92 8.00
N ARG A 69 -2.30 9.55 7.09
CA ARG A 69 -3.78 9.61 7.14
C ARG A 69 -4.43 8.41 6.46
N TYR A 70 -3.89 7.98 5.31
CA TYR A 70 -4.40 6.85 4.54
C TYR A 70 -3.39 5.71 4.54
N SER A 71 -3.86 4.51 4.83
CA SER A 71 -2.98 3.33 4.99
C SER A 71 -2.78 2.54 3.70
N HIS A 72 -3.71 2.65 2.75
CA HIS A 72 -3.72 1.81 1.56
C HIS A 72 -4.19 2.58 0.32
N MET A 73 -3.58 2.28 -0.83
CA MET A 73 -3.90 2.89 -2.12
C MET A 73 -4.01 1.83 -3.22
N GLY A 74 -4.94 2.05 -4.13
CA GLY A 74 -5.08 1.31 -5.38
C GLY A 74 -5.22 2.24 -6.58
N VAL A 75 -5.22 1.65 -7.77
CA VAL A 75 -5.45 2.35 -9.05
C VAL A 75 -6.84 2.00 -9.56
N ALA A 76 -7.72 2.99 -9.60
CA ALA A 76 -9.07 2.87 -10.14
C ALA A 76 -9.04 3.11 -11.66
N VAL A 77 -9.43 2.10 -12.44
CA VAL A 77 -9.47 2.13 -13.90
C VAL A 77 -10.92 2.12 -14.35
N ARG A 78 -11.36 3.19 -15.05
CA ARG A 78 -12.76 3.36 -15.42
C ARG A 78 -13.28 2.27 -16.35
N ASP A 79 -12.60 2.05 -17.44
CA ASP A 79 -13.04 1.16 -18.52
C ASP A 79 -12.29 -0.19 -18.49
N HIS A 80 -12.19 -0.78 -17.27
CA HIS A 80 -11.50 -2.06 -17.09
C HIS A 80 -12.40 -3.24 -17.51
N PRO A 81 -11.85 -4.34 -18.12
CA PRO A 81 -12.65 -5.49 -18.58
C PRO A 81 -13.46 -6.19 -17.48
N ARG A 82 -13.03 -6.09 -16.20
CA ARG A 82 -13.76 -6.67 -15.05
C ARG A 82 -14.90 -5.80 -14.52
N GLY A 83 -15.07 -4.60 -15.05
CA GLY A 83 -16.13 -3.69 -14.65
C GLY A 83 -15.67 -2.24 -14.51
N ARG A 84 -16.65 -1.35 -14.52
CA ARG A 84 -16.43 0.09 -14.44
C ARG A 84 -15.83 0.46 -13.07
N TRP A 85 -14.76 1.24 -13.08
CA TRP A 85 -13.99 1.64 -11.89
C TRP A 85 -13.47 0.46 -11.08
N THR A 86 -12.94 -0.55 -11.78
CA THR A 86 -12.18 -1.60 -11.11
C THR A 86 -10.96 -0.99 -10.43
N VAL A 87 -10.82 -1.26 -9.14
CA VAL A 87 -9.63 -0.91 -8.36
C VAL A 87 -8.64 -2.05 -8.43
N VAL A 88 -7.45 -1.78 -8.97
CA VAL A 88 -6.32 -2.70 -8.98
C VAL A 88 -5.38 -2.32 -7.85
N HIS A 89 -5.09 -3.27 -6.97
CA HIS A 89 -4.24 -3.02 -5.81
C HIS A 89 -3.54 -4.29 -5.32
N ALA A 90 -2.39 -4.13 -4.68
CA ALA A 90 -1.70 -5.21 -4.00
C ALA A 90 -2.23 -5.35 -2.57
N LEU A 91 -2.63 -6.53 -2.16
CA LEU A 91 -3.07 -6.82 -0.79
C LEU A 91 -2.19 -7.88 -0.16
N ASN A 92 -1.83 -7.66 1.10
CA ASN A 92 -1.17 -8.64 1.94
C ASN A 92 -2.14 -9.79 2.27
N ASP A 93 -1.66 -11.01 2.09
CA ASP A 93 -2.41 -12.19 2.50
C ASP A 93 -2.48 -12.25 4.03
N CYS A 94 -3.64 -12.60 4.53
CA CYS A 94 -3.91 -12.61 5.97
C CYS A 94 -2.92 -13.50 6.71
N GLY A 95 -2.27 -12.96 7.76
CA GLY A 95 -1.32 -13.69 8.60
C GLY A 95 0.00 -14.08 7.94
N ALA A 96 0.27 -13.66 6.70
CA ALA A 96 1.43 -14.08 5.93
C ALA A 96 2.33 -12.90 5.51
N ALA A 97 3.56 -13.20 5.11
CA ALA A 97 4.48 -12.27 4.48
C ALA A 97 4.39 -12.36 2.94
N SER A 98 3.18 -12.55 2.43
CA SER A 98 2.88 -12.63 1.01
C SER A 98 1.77 -11.66 0.63
N SER A 99 1.66 -11.37 -0.66
CA SER A 99 0.63 -10.52 -1.23
C SER A 99 0.22 -10.99 -2.62
N GLY A 100 -1.00 -10.61 -3.02
CA GLY A 100 -1.51 -10.79 -4.36
C GLY A 100 -1.96 -9.47 -4.98
N LEU A 101 -2.11 -9.44 -6.31
CA LEU A 101 -2.79 -8.36 -7.01
C LEU A 101 -4.27 -8.68 -7.14
N TYR A 102 -5.09 -7.77 -6.63
CA TYR A 102 -6.55 -7.88 -6.63
C TYR A 102 -7.17 -6.88 -7.59
N TYR A 103 -8.29 -7.26 -8.15
CA TYR A 103 -9.09 -6.50 -9.09
C TYR A 103 -10.50 -6.45 -8.54
N GLU A 104 -10.84 -5.41 -7.86
CA GLU A 104 -12.07 -5.31 -7.08
C GLU A 104 -12.96 -4.16 -7.56
N GLY A 105 -14.28 -4.34 -7.42
CA GLY A 105 -15.21 -3.23 -7.52
C GLY A 105 -15.05 -2.26 -6.35
N MET A 106 -15.49 -1.01 -6.53
CA MET A 106 -15.38 0.05 -5.51
C MET A 106 -16.01 -0.36 -4.17
N GLY A 107 -17.10 -1.12 -4.20
CA GLY A 107 -17.75 -1.66 -2.99
C GLY A 107 -16.79 -2.53 -2.19
N ASN A 108 -16.19 -3.55 -2.82
CA ASN A 108 -15.26 -4.47 -2.15
C ASN A 108 -14.01 -3.75 -1.64
N PHE A 109 -13.49 -2.78 -2.41
CA PHE A 109 -12.34 -2.00 -1.98
C PHE A 109 -12.57 -1.28 -0.65
N PHE A 110 -13.79 -0.82 -0.36
CA PHE A 110 -14.13 -0.16 0.91
C PHE A 110 -14.78 -1.10 1.94
N LEU A 111 -15.21 -2.31 1.53
CA LEU A 111 -15.84 -3.28 2.44
C LEU A 111 -14.76 -4.02 3.25
N THR A 112 -14.12 -3.29 4.13
CA THR A 112 -13.07 -3.74 5.05
C THR A 112 -13.22 -3.00 6.38
N ASP A 113 -12.48 -3.40 7.40
CA ASP A 113 -12.44 -2.68 8.67
C ASP A 113 -11.77 -1.31 8.47
N LEU A 114 -12.57 -0.27 8.28
CA LEU A 114 -12.11 1.10 8.07
C LEU A 114 -12.01 1.82 9.42
N TYR A 115 -10.82 2.35 9.71
CA TYR A 115 -10.63 3.27 10.82
C TYR A 115 -11.38 4.60 10.61
N ARG A 116 -11.42 5.10 9.35
CA ARG A 116 -12.21 6.29 8.96
C ARG A 116 -12.95 6.01 7.65
N PHE A 117 -14.21 6.44 7.61
CA PHE A 117 -15.06 6.36 6.41
C PHE A 117 -14.79 7.56 5.49
N GLU A 118 -13.59 7.61 4.97
CA GLU A 118 -13.06 8.66 4.13
C GLU A 118 -12.17 8.07 3.04
N ALA A 119 -12.22 8.64 1.85
CA ALA A 119 -11.34 8.32 0.74
C ALA A 119 -10.58 9.54 0.24
N GLN A 120 -9.39 9.33 -0.32
CA GLN A 120 -8.68 10.34 -1.08
C GLN A 120 -8.53 9.87 -2.52
N LEU A 121 -8.89 10.74 -3.45
CA LEU A 121 -8.64 10.55 -4.87
C LEU A 121 -7.46 11.43 -5.30
N VAL A 122 -6.53 10.86 -6.04
CA VAL A 122 -5.52 11.61 -6.80
C VAL A 122 -5.84 11.40 -8.27
N ILE A 123 -6.24 12.46 -8.95
CA ILE A 123 -6.65 12.44 -10.35
C ILE A 123 -5.52 13.06 -11.16
N PRO A 124 -4.74 12.24 -11.90
CA PRO A 124 -3.67 12.73 -12.75
C PRO A 124 -4.20 13.57 -13.92
N GLY A 125 -3.37 14.35 -14.54
CA GLY A 125 -3.67 15.03 -15.80
C GLY A 125 -3.88 14.02 -16.94
N SER A 126 -4.50 14.46 -18.01
CA SER A 126 -4.93 13.60 -19.12
C SER A 126 -3.80 12.78 -19.75
N ALA A 127 -2.59 13.35 -19.84
CA ALA A 127 -1.42 12.68 -20.40
C ALA A 127 -0.97 11.48 -19.54
N LEU A 128 -0.88 11.64 -18.21
CA LEU A 128 -0.51 10.53 -17.33
C LEU A 128 -1.64 9.50 -17.23
N GLN A 129 -2.91 9.93 -17.23
CA GLN A 129 -4.04 9.01 -17.28
C GLN A 129 -4.03 8.13 -18.56
N ALA A 130 -3.69 8.71 -19.72
CA ALA A 130 -3.59 7.96 -20.96
C ALA A 130 -2.48 6.90 -20.90
N ARG A 131 -1.31 7.26 -20.36
CA ARG A 131 -0.21 6.31 -20.16
C ARG A 131 -0.54 5.21 -19.16
N LEU A 132 -1.18 5.55 -18.04
CA LEU A 132 -1.67 4.55 -17.07
C LEU A 132 -2.69 3.61 -17.70
N ALA A 133 -3.67 4.12 -18.43
CA ALA A 133 -4.66 3.29 -19.11
C ALA A 133 -4.00 2.33 -20.11
N ALA A 134 -3.01 2.79 -20.88
CA ALA A 134 -2.24 1.95 -21.78
C ALA A 134 -1.42 0.89 -21.02
N LEU A 135 -0.79 1.26 -19.88
CA LEU A 135 -0.04 0.34 -19.03
C LEU A 135 -0.92 -0.80 -18.50
N PHE A 136 -2.15 -0.46 -18.01
CA PHE A 136 -3.10 -1.45 -17.50
C PHE A 136 -3.70 -2.35 -18.58
N ALA A 137 -3.54 -2.02 -19.84
CA ALA A 137 -3.87 -2.92 -20.96
C ALA A 137 -2.75 -3.94 -21.25
N THR A 138 -1.60 -3.86 -20.57
CA THR A 138 -0.46 -4.76 -20.71
C THR A 138 -0.29 -5.68 -19.49
N ARG A 139 0.74 -6.53 -19.52
CA ARG A 139 1.14 -7.36 -18.36
C ARG A 139 2.11 -6.64 -17.41
N THR A 140 2.50 -5.40 -17.68
CA THR A 140 3.48 -4.68 -16.86
C THR A 140 3.06 -4.53 -15.40
N PRO A 141 1.80 -4.20 -15.04
CA PRO A 141 1.38 -4.14 -13.64
C PRO A 141 1.60 -5.46 -12.88
N LEU A 142 1.44 -6.60 -13.55
CA LEU A 142 1.72 -7.93 -12.97
C LEU A 142 3.21 -8.16 -12.77
N ARG A 143 4.07 -7.70 -13.70
CA ARG A 143 5.53 -7.84 -13.59
C ARG A 143 6.14 -6.92 -12.53
N LEU A 144 5.47 -5.81 -12.21
CA LEU A 144 5.86 -4.90 -11.13
C LEU A 144 5.44 -5.41 -9.75
N HIS A 145 4.69 -6.50 -9.64
CA HIS A 145 4.27 -7.05 -8.36
C HIS A 145 5.29 -8.07 -7.84
N GLU A 146 5.70 -7.89 -6.57
CA GLU A 146 6.53 -8.83 -5.81
C GLU A 146 5.66 -9.48 -4.72
N PRO A 147 5.44 -10.80 -4.76
CA PRO A 147 4.61 -11.48 -3.77
C PRO A 147 5.18 -11.46 -2.35
N ARG A 148 6.50 -11.34 -2.17
CA ARG A 148 7.11 -11.25 -0.84
C ARG A 148 6.78 -9.90 -0.22
N TYR A 149 5.85 -9.91 0.71
CA TYR A 149 5.31 -8.70 1.30
C TYR A 149 6.07 -8.29 2.56
N ASN A 150 6.39 -7.01 2.66
CA ASN A 150 6.83 -6.37 3.89
C ASN A 150 6.16 -5.01 4.01
N MET A 151 5.36 -4.80 5.07
CA MET A 151 4.63 -3.54 5.29
C MET A 151 5.55 -2.31 5.28
N LEU A 152 6.80 -2.49 5.70
CA LEU A 152 7.83 -1.45 5.79
C LEU A 152 8.94 -1.65 4.74
N ALA A 153 8.63 -2.27 3.60
CA ALA A 153 9.61 -2.51 2.53
C ALA A 153 10.38 -1.25 2.16
N TYR A 154 11.70 -1.39 2.00
CA TYR A 154 12.56 -0.30 1.58
C TYR A 154 12.31 0.05 0.11
N VAL A 155 12.12 1.33 -0.17
CA VAL A 155 11.73 1.81 -1.49
C VAL A 155 12.69 1.42 -2.62
N TYR A 156 13.98 1.24 -2.30
CA TYR A 156 15.03 0.90 -3.26
C TYR A 156 15.56 -0.53 -3.12
N SER A 157 14.73 -1.44 -2.59
CA SER A 157 15.00 -2.88 -2.54
C SER A 157 13.92 -3.63 -3.32
N THR A 158 14.34 -4.63 -4.09
CA THR A 158 13.43 -5.56 -4.77
C THR A 158 13.18 -6.85 -3.96
N GLN A 159 13.76 -6.95 -2.75
CA GLN A 159 13.60 -8.12 -1.89
C GLN A 159 12.16 -8.29 -1.41
N TYR A 160 11.50 -7.19 -1.06
CA TYR A 160 10.10 -7.14 -0.64
C TYR A 160 9.35 -6.02 -1.36
N GLN A 161 8.02 -6.00 -1.18
CA GLN A 161 7.18 -4.90 -1.63
C GLN A 161 6.04 -4.66 -0.64
N ASN A 162 5.70 -3.40 -0.36
CA ASN A 162 4.41 -3.07 0.25
C ASN A 162 3.38 -2.65 -0.82
N SER A 163 2.12 -2.60 -0.43
CA SER A 163 1.02 -2.29 -1.36
C SER A 163 1.17 -0.93 -2.05
N ASN A 164 1.60 0.08 -1.32
CA ASN A 164 1.77 1.45 -1.86
C ASN A 164 3.01 1.55 -2.76
N GLN A 165 4.05 0.74 -2.50
CA GLN A 165 5.25 0.67 -3.34
C GLN A 165 4.92 0.12 -4.74
N TRP A 166 4.02 -0.86 -4.83
CA TRP A 166 3.53 -1.33 -6.13
C TRP A 166 2.88 -0.20 -6.92
N VAL A 167 2.07 0.66 -6.27
CA VAL A 167 1.49 1.84 -6.92
C VAL A 167 2.57 2.83 -7.34
N LEU A 168 3.55 3.11 -6.46
CA LEU A 168 4.68 4.00 -6.76
C LEU A 168 5.45 3.55 -8.00
N GLU A 169 5.81 2.26 -8.07
CA GLU A 169 6.55 1.66 -9.19
C GLU A 169 5.68 1.63 -10.47
N THR A 170 4.35 1.47 -10.35
CA THR A 170 3.40 1.60 -11.47
C THR A 170 3.34 3.03 -12.01
N ILE A 171 3.34 4.05 -11.14
CA ILE A 171 3.41 5.46 -11.55
C ILE A 171 4.76 5.75 -12.23
N ALA A 172 5.86 5.22 -11.71
CA ALA A 172 7.18 5.34 -12.33
C ALA A 172 7.18 4.76 -13.75
N ALA A 173 6.65 3.55 -13.93
CA ALA A 173 6.55 2.90 -15.23
C ALA A 173 5.69 3.69 -16.23
N ALA A 174 4.57 4.28 -15.77
CA ALA A 174 3.72 5.10 -16.62
C ALA A 174 4.34 6.49 -16.93
N SER A 175 5.26 6.97 -16.10
CA SER A 175 5.87 8.30 -16.23
C SER A 175 7.17 8.28 -17.03
N ALA A 176 7.89 7.16 -17.03
CA ALA A 176 9.09 6.96 -17.82
C ALA A 176 8.80 7.02 -19.33
N PRO A 177 9.81 7.28 -20.18
CA PRO A 177 9.69 7.08 -21.62
C PRO A 177 9.15 5.70 -21.95
N SER A 178 8.38 5.59 -23.03
CA SER A 178 7.67 4.35 -23.37
C SER A 178 8.64 3.19 -23.58
N GLY A 179 8.44 2.10 -22.80
CA GLY A 179 9.24 0.90 -22.86
C GLY A 179 10.47 0.85 -21.95
N ASP A 180 10.86 1.95 -21.30
CA ASP A 180 12.07 2.00 -20.46
C ASP A 180 11.88 1.34 -19.10
N VAL A 181 10.64 1.13 -18.66
CA VAL A 181 10.33 0.53 -17.35
C VAL A 181 9.32 -0.60 -17.51
N ALA A 182 9.78 -1.81 -17.36
CA ALA A 182 8.97 -3.04 -17.39
C ALA A 182 9.17 -3.92 -16.13
N THR A 183 10.19 -3.61 -15.31
CA THR A 183 10.55 -4.33 -14.08
C THR A 183 10.64 -3.38 -12.90
N ARG A 184 10.69 -3.94 -11.69
CA ARG A 184 10.86 -3.17 -10.45
C ARG A 184 12.23 -2.50 -10.37
N GLU A 185 13.27 -3.19 -10.83
CA GLU A 185 14.64 -2.67 -10.89
C GLU A 185 14.71 -1.40 -11.75
N GLU A 186 14.09 -1.44 -12.93
CA GLU A 186 14.01 -0.29 -13.84
C GLU A 186 13.16 0.86 -13.25
N ALA A 187 12.03 0.55 -12.59
CA ALA A 187 11.22 1.54 -11.90
C ALA A 187 12.00 2.24 -10.79
N GLN A 188 12.73 1.48 -9.97
CA GLN A 188 13.56 2.02 -8.89
C GLN A 188 14.76 2.80 -9.43
N ALA A 189 15.38 2.36 -10.54
CA ALA A 189 16.45 3.11 -11.20
C ALA A 189 15.94 4.46 -11.73
N TRP A 190 14.76 4.48 -12.34
CA TRP A 190 14.12 5.70 -12.81
C TRP A 190 13.80 6.67 -11.66
N LEU A 191 13.26 6.17 -10.54
CA LEU A 191 13.01 6.96 -9.32
C LEU A 191 14.32 7.56 -8.75
N LYS A 192 15.41 6.79 -8.75
CA LYS A 192 16.75 7.29 -8.37
C LYS A 192 17.22 8.40 -9.31
N GLY A 193 16.99 8.27 -10.61
CA GLY A 193 17.28 9.28 -11.61
C GLY A 193 16.53 10.59 -11.34
N LEU A 194 15.29 10.54 -10.88
CA LEU A 194 14.51 11.68 -10.41
C LEU A 194 14.98 12.24 -9.05
N ARG A 195 15.94 11.61 -8.39
CA ARG A 195 16.34 11.91 -6.99
C ARG A 195 15.15 11.84 -6.03
N TYR A 196 14.23 10.91 -6.29
CA TYR A 196 13.07 10.72 -5.42
C TYR A 196 13.52 10.35 -4.01
N GLN A 197 12.98 11.05 -3.00
CA GLN A 197 13.24 10.79 -1.59
C GLN A 197 11.97 10.24 -0.94
N PRO A 198 11.98 8.99 -0.44
CA PRO A 198 10.85 8.45 0.30
C PRO A 198 10.70 9.16 1.64
N PRO A 199 9.48 9.18 2.22
CA PRO A 199 9.32 9.60 3.60
C PRO A 199 10.04 8.63 4.55
N THR A 200 10.63 9.18 5.59
CA THR A 200 11.25 8.40 6.66
C THR A 200 10.28 8.31 7.84
N ILE A 201 10.06 7.10 8.33
CA ILE A 201 9.34 6.85 9.58
C ILE A 201 10.36 6.51 10.66
N GLU A 202 10.30 7.20 11.80
CA GLU A 202 11.16 6.88 12.93
C GLU A 202 10.53 5.76 13.77
N ILE A 203 11.25 4.64 13.90
CA ILE A 203 10.79 3.48 14.67
C ILE A 203 11.90 3.09 15.67
N PRO A 204 11.68 3.27 16.98
CA PRO A 204 12.66 2.90 18.02
C PRO A 204 13.06 1.42 17.96
N ALA A 205 14.30 1.12 18.36
CA ALA A 205 14.86 -0.25 18.30
C ALA A 205 14.00 -1.29 19.04
N THR A 206 13.45 -0.92 20.20
CA THR A 206 12.56 -1.81 20.98
C THR A 206 11.28 -2.15 20.25
N VAL A 207 10.70 -1.18 19.55
CA VAL A 207 9.47 -1.39 18.72
C VAL A 207 9.80 -2.27 17.51
N ARG A 208 10.96 -2.05 16.87
CA ARG A 208 11.39 -2.88 15.73
C ARG A 208 11.63 -4.34 16.15
N LEU A 209 12.26 -4.57 17.31
CA LEU A 209 12.48 -5.92 17.83
C LEU A 209 11.15 -6.63 18.07
N GLY A 210 10.21 -5.98 18.76
CA GLY A 210 8.87 -6.53 18.98
C GLY A 210 8.12 -6.79 17.68
N ALA A 211 8.13 -5.84 16.75
CA ALA A 211 7.47 -6.02 15.46
C ALA A 211 8.00 -7.23 14.69
N ARG A 212 9.34 -7.40 14.61
CA ARG A 212 9.96 -8.55 13.94
C ARG A 212 9.62 -9.90 14.60
N MET A 213 9.47 -9.93 15.91
CA MET A 213 9.13 -11.16 16.64
C MET A 213 7.67 -11.56 16.50
N PHE A 214 6.76 -10.59 16.37
CA PHE A 214 5.32 -10.82 16.47
C PHE A 214 4.53 -10.52 15.18
N ARG A 215 5.20 -10.09 14.09
CA ARG A 215 4.56 -9.75 12.83
C ARG A 215 5.31 -10.38 11.65
N ALA A 216 4.72 -11.36 10.99
CA ALA A 216 5.34 -12.04 9.84
C ALA A 216 5.59 -11.07 8.66
N ASN A 217 4.72 -10.09 8.48
CA ASN A 217 4.77 -9.11 7.39
C ASN A 217 5.57 -7.84 7.72
N ILE A 218 6.48 -7.90 8.71
CA ILE A 218 7.40 -6.80 9.03
C ILE A 218 8.83 -7.33 9.08
N ALA A 219 9.68 -6.78 8.22
CA ALA A 219 11.11 -7.03 8.16
C ALA A 219 11.86 -5.69 8.03
N PHE A 220 13.16 -5.69 8.33
CA PHE A 220 14.03 -4.50 8.25
C PHE A 220 15.36 -4.80 7.57
N ASP A 221 15.55 -6.02 7.09
CA ASP A 221 16.80 -6.52 6.51
C ASP A 221 17.06 -6.04 5.09
N ASP A 222 16.06 -5.45 4.45
CA ASP A 222 16.16 -4.79 3.15
C ASP A 222 16.61 -3.31 3.23
N HIS A 223 16.63 -2.71 4.43
CA HIS A 223 17.07 -1.33 4.64
C HIS A 223 18.60 -1.22 4.76
N PRO A 224 19.21 -0.09 4.32
CA PRO A 224 20.60 0.22 4.62
C PRO A 224 20.90 0.14 6.12
N PHE A 225 22.05 -0.46 6.45
CA PHE A 225 22.39 -0.78 7.84
C PHE A 225 22.41 0.45 8.74
N ASP A 226 23.06 1.52 8.32
CA ASP A 226 23.22 2.78 9.04
C ASP A 226 21.86 3.44 9.33
N ARG A 227 21.00 3.54 8.33
CA ARG A 227 19.65 4.09 8.49
C ARG A 227 18.79 3.25 9.43
N ARG A 228 18.83 1.95 9.26
CA ARG A 228 18.14 1.01 10.15
C ARG A 228 18.62 1.13 11.59
N MET A 229 19.94 1.24 11.82
CA MET A 229 20.48 1.39 13.17
C MET A 229 20.09 2.73 13.80
N ALA A 230 19.99 3.79 13.00
CA ALA A 230 19.47 5.09 13.43
C ALA A 230 17.94 5.11 13.69
N GLY A 231 17.23 4.01 13.41
CA GLY A 231 15.77 3.95 13.55
C GLY A 231 14.99 4.58 12.39
N GLN A 232 15.69 4.96 11.33
CA GLN A 232 15.14 5.61 10.16
C GLN A 232 14.70 4.57 9.13
N ILE A 233 13.40 4.45 8.93
CA ILE A 233 12.78 3.47 8.05
C ILE A 233 12.17 4.21 6.87
N ASP A 234 12.77 4.04 5.69
CA ASP A 234 12.35 4.68 4.45
C ASP A 234 11.39 3.74 3.71
N THR A 235 10.11 4.02 3.79
CA THR A 235 9.08 3.17 3.22
C THR A 235 8.07 3.97 2.40
N VAL A 236 7.27 3.30 1.58
CA VAL A 236 6.30 3.97 0.71
C VAL A 236 4.94 4.06 1.39
N THR A 237 4.49 5.28 1.64
CA THR A 237 3.15 5.61 2.12
C THR A 237 2.28 6.09 0.96
N THR A 238 0.96 6.22 1.18
CA THR A 238 0.05 6.84 0.21
C THR A 238 0.43 8.27 -0.11
N GLU A 239 0.94 9.01 0.88
CA GLU A 239 1.43 10.37 0.72
C GLU A 239 2.67 10.42 -0.19
N ALA A 240 3.58 9.45 -0.03
CA ALA A 240 4.75 9.30 -0.88
C ALA A 240 4.37 9.15 -2.36
N VAL A 241 3.36 8.33 -2.65
CA VAL A 241 2.84 8.16 -4.02
C VAL A 241 2.21 9.45 -4.52
N ARG A 242 1.40 10.12 -3.70
CA ARG A 242 0.78 11.40 -4.06
C ARG A 242 1.83 12.48 -4.39
N GLN A 243 2.91 12.53 -3.63
CA GLN A 243 4.03 13.45 -3.87
C GLN A 243 4.72 13.15 -5.20
N LEU A 244 5.00 11.86 -5.50
CA LEU A 244 5.55 11.48 -6.80
C LEU A 244 4.65 11.94 -7.94
N VAL A 245 3.34 11.68 -7.86
CA VAL A 245 2.39 12.12 -8.91
C VAL A 245 2.47 13.62 -9.12
N ARG A 246 2.57 14.43 -8.06
CA ARG A 246 2.72 15.90 -8.19
C ARG A 246 4.03 16.32 -8.85
N VAL A 247 5.11 15.57 -8.63
CA VAL A 247 6.42 15.86 -9.25
C VAL A 247 6.40 15.56 -10.75
N VAL A 248 5.78 14.44 -11.14
CA VAL A 248 5.76 13.99 -12.55
C VAL A 248 4.59 14.56 -13.35
N ASP A 249 3.59 15.12 -12.66
CA ASP A 249 2.37 15.65 -13.27
C ASP A 249 1.82 16.84 -12.46
N GLY A 250 2.19 18.03 -12.87
CA GLY A 250 1.74 19.28 -12.23
C GLY A 250 0.25 19.57 -12.38
N GLN A 251 -0.49 18.81 -13.19
CA GLN A 251 -1.95 18.95 -13.37
C GLN A 251 -2.76 18.06 -12.45
N ALA A 252 -2.11 17.20 -11.68
CA ALA A 252 -2.78 16.27 -10.77
C ALA A 252 -3.61 17.01 -9.70
N LYS A 253 -4.84 16.57 -9.51
CA LYS A 253 -5.77 17.10 -8.50
C LYS A 253 -5.96 16.10 -7.38
N THR A 254 -6.14 16.59 -6.16
CA THR A 254 -6.48 15.76 -5.00
C THR A 254 -7.89 16.13 -4.52
N VAL A 255 -8.73 15.13 -4.30
CA VAL A 255 -10.10 15.27 -3.80
C VAL A 255 -10.26 14.36 -2.59
N VAL A 256 -10.89 14.85 -1.53
CA VAL A 256 -11.29 14.05 -0.36
C VAL A 256 -12.78 13.78 -0.49
N VAL A 257 -13.19 12.55 -0.20
CA VAL A 257 -14.58 12.08 -0.19
C VAL A 257 -14.87 11.50 1.19
N ASP A 258 -15.81 12.10 1.89
CA ASP A 258 -16.23 11.76 3.26
C ASP A 258 -17.74 11.48 3.36
#